data_5029b12fc4a9e88f55857304a67b54f8
#
_entry.id   5029b12fc4a9e88f55857304a67b54f8
#
_cell.length_a   1.000
_cell.length_b   1.000
_cell.length_c   1.000
_cell.angle_alpha   90.00
_cell.angle_beta   90.00
_cell.angle_gamma   90.00
#
_symmetry.space_group_name_H-M   'P 1'
#
loop_
_entity.id
_entity.type
_entity.pdbx_description
1 polymer ?
#
loop_
_entity_poly.entity_id
_entity_poly.type
_entity_poly.pdbx_seq_one_letter_code
_entity_poly.pdbx_strand_id
1 'polypeptide(L)'
;MPTSVGTPYAHWASLPQHSRGRLIAEPDSATRNAFQRDRDRIVHCGAFRRLKHKSQVFVYHEGDHYRTRLTHSLEVAQIARSICRALGLNDDLAEALALAHDLGHPPFAHAGEAALDVCMHPFGGFDHNAQALRIVTRLEQRYARFDGLNLTWETLEGLVKHNGPLTGLGEDRVLPMAIREYADAQDLELHSYPSAEAQISALADDIAYCAHDIDDGLRAGLLEFEQMREAPLAGRFFEKALADYPGVARGRLINEAVRELIGLMVDDVLAQTRSNVAEERVFDAAHVRELGQPLAAFSPELAEEIQALKAFLFTHLYRHYKVNRVMSQAKSVVTELFTRFLDEPELLPTEWRLQCEEPRSKATARIVCDYIAGMTDRFALEEHGRLYDLRLKI
;
A
#
# COMPACT_ATOMS: atom_id res chain seq x y z
N MET A 1 -7.69 -35.85 12.57
CA MET A 1 -6.83 -34.67 12.45
C MET A 1 -5.99 -34.83 11.21
N PRO A 2 -6.16 -34.03 10.15
CA PRO A 2 -5.21 -34.06 9.05
C PRO A 2 -4.01 -33.20 9.45
N THR A 3 -2.89 -33.85 9.70
CA THR A 3 -1.59 -33.17 9.80
C THR A 3 -1.22 -32.67 8.42
N SER A 4 -1.39 -31.37 8.18
CA SER A 4 -0.69 -30.76 7.08
C SER A 4 0.82 -30.84 7.41
N VAL A 5 1.54 -31.65 6.65
CA VAL A 5 3.01 -31.62 6.62
C VAL A 5 3.39 -30.30 5.92
N GLY A 6 3.21 -29.19 6.61
CA GLY A 6 3.72 -27.90 6.19
C GLY A 6 5.22 -27.87 6.46
N THR A 7 5.98 -27.26 5.57
CA THR A 7 7.38 -26.89 5.83
C THR A 7 7.43 -26.18 7.19
N PRO A 8 8.29 -26.60 8.13
CA PRO A 8 8.34 -25.94 9.43
C PRO A 8 8.71 -24.47 9.25
N TYR A 9 7.99 -23.58 9.96
CA TYR A 9 8.31 -22.18 9.99
C TYR A 9 9.75 -21.94 10.50
N ALA A 10 10.40 -20.91 9.97
CA ALA A 10 11.65 -20.42 10.52
C ALA A 10 11.43 -19.93 11.97
N HIS A 11 12.45 -20.04 12.82
CA HIS A 11 12.34 -19.65 14.23
C HIS A 11 12.10 -18.15 14.43
N TRP A 12 12.40 -17.36 13.42
CA TRP A 12 12.19 -15.90 13.38
C TRP A 12 10.90 -15.48 12.66
N ALA A 13 10.04 -16.44 12.29
CA ALA A 13 8.73 -16.17 11.72
C ALA A 13 7.72 -15.73 12.79
N SER A 14 6.78 -14.87 12.41
CA SER A 14 5.60 -14.56 13.22
C SER A 14 4.64 -15.72 13.22
N LEU A 15 4.43 -16.35 14.37
CA LEU A 15 3.58 -17.53 14.49
C LEU A 15 2.19 -17.18 15.05
N PRO A 16 1.10 -17.68 14.47
CA PRO A 16 -0.26 -17.36 14.91
C PRO A 16 -0.53 -17.72 16.39
N GLN A 17 0.10 -18.81 16.89
CA GLN A 17 -0.01 -19.24 18.30
C GLN A 17 0.75 -18.34 19.27
N HIS A 18 1.65 -17.50 18.79
CA HIS A 18 2.41 -16.53 19.59
C HIS A 18 1.93 -15.10 19.32
N SER A 19 0.82 -14.93 18.60
CA SER A 19 0.25 -13.62 18.32
C SER A 19 -0.07 -12.88 19.63
N ARG A 20 0.21 -11.59 19.66
CA ARG A 20 -0.21 -10.70 20.77
C ARG A 20 -1.72 -10.47 20.77
N GLY A 21 -2.44 -11.01 19.79
CA GLY A 21 -3.88 -11.07 19.73
C GLY A 21 -4.53 -9.81 19.18
N ARG A 22 -5.78 -9.63 19.53
CA ARG A 22 -6.66 -8.54 19.06
C ARG A 22 -7.01 -7.62 20.20
N LEU A 23 -7.26 -6.35 19.91
CA LEU A 23 -7.68 -5.37 20.92
C LEU A 23 -8.96 -5.84 21.64
N ILE A 24 -9.93 -6.35 20.91
CA ILE A 24 -11.17 -6.92 21.47
C ILE A 24 -11.11 -8.44 21.35
N ALA A 25 -11.13 -9.12 22.49
CA ALA A 25 -11.07 -10.57 22.53
C ALA A 25 -12.25 -11.24 21.80
N GLU A 26 -11.93 -12.22 20.98
CA GLU A 26 -12.88 -13.03 20.22
C GLU A 26 -12.52 -14.52 20.32
N PRO A 27 -13.51 -15.43 20.23
CA PRO A 27 -13.24 -16.85 20.16
C PRO A 27 -12.36 -17.22 18.95
N ASP A 28 -11.51 -18.20 19.12
CA ASP A 28 -10.72 -18.76 18.02
C ASP A 28 -11.61 -19.44 16.98
N SER A 29 -11.13 -19.47 15.75
CA SER A 29 -11.80 -20.21 14.68
C SER A 29 -11.33 -21.66 14.69
N ALA A 30 -12.27 -22.59 14.51
CA ALA A 30 -11.94 -24.02 14.42
C ALA A 30 -11.13 -24.38 13.15
N THR A 31 -11.15 -23.54 12.13
CA THR A 31 -10.60 -23.85 10.78
C THR A 31 -9.57 -22.87 10.27
N ARG A 32 -9.41 -21.71 10.92
CA ARG A 32 -8.53 -20.64 10.45
C ARG A 32 -7.67 -20.12 11.60
N ASN A 33 -6.40 -19.89 11.33
CA ASN A 33 -5.51 -19.19 12.27
C ASN A 33 -5.83 -17.70 12.35
N ALA A 34 -5.16 -16.97 13.25
CA ALA A 34 -5.40 -15.56 13.50
C ALA A 34 -5.13 -14.68 12.24
N PHE A 35 -4.05 -14.96 11.50
CA PHE A 35 -3.65 -14.19 10.32
C PHE A 35 -4.52 -14.48 9.10
N GLN A 36 -4.98 -15.73 8.94
CA GLN A 36 -5.98 -16.08 7.93
C GLN A 36 -7.29 -15.33 8.15
N ARG A 37 -7.71 -15.17 9.42
CA ARG A 37 -8.89 -14.37 9.75
C ARG A 37 -8.68 -12.90 9.42
N ASP A 38 -7.48 -12.35 9.60
CA ASP A 38 -7.17 -10.97 9.25
C ASP A 38 -7.25 -10.76 7.73
N ARG A 39 -6.60 -11.63 6.96
CA ARG A 39 -6.71 -11.61 5.49
C ARG A 39 -8.16 -11.64 5.03
N ASP A 40 -8.97 -12.58 5.56
CA ASP A 40 -10.38 -12.72 5.19
C ASP A 40 -11.16 -11.44 5.53
N ARG A 41 -10.90 -10.79 6.67
CA ARG A 41 -11.54 -9.52 7.07
C ARG A 41 -11.18 -8.39 6.15
N ILE A 42 -9.93 -8.30 5.73
CA ILE A 42 -9.43 -7.31 4.78
C ILE A 42 -10.11 -7.51 3.41
N VAL A 43 -10.06 -8.72 2.85
CA VAL A 43 -10.67 -9.03 1.54
C VAL A 43 -12.18 -8.71 1.52
N HIS A 44 -12.87 -8.92 2.63
CA HIS A 44 -14.30 -8.67 2.72
C HIS A 44 -14.67 -7.24 3.11
N CYS A 45 -13.72 -6.34 3.43
CA CYS A 45 -14.04 -4.97 3.83
C CYS A 45 -14.48 -4.10 2.64
N GLY A 46 -15.13 -2.99 2.96
CA GLY A 46 -15.62 -2.02 1.96
C GLY A 46 -14.47 -1.31 1.25
N ALA A 47 -13.43 -0.94 2.00
CA ALA A 47 -12.26 -0.26 1.47
C ALA A 47 -11.54 -1.11 0.43
N PHE A 48 -11.33 -2.42 0.66
CA PHE A 48 -10.69 -3.33 -0.28
C PHE A 48 -11.45 -3.43 -1.61
N ARG A 49 -12.80 -3.51 -1.57
CA ARG A 49 -13.61 -3.52 -2.80
C ARG A 49 -13.47 -2.25 -3.61
N ARG A 50 -13.29 -1.09 -2.95
CA ARG A 50 -13.12 0.20 -3.62
C ARG A 50 -11.78 0.32 -4.35
N LEU A 51 -10.73 -0.45 -3.97
CA LEU A 51 -9.44 -0.48 -4.68
C LEU A 51 -9.58 -0.82 -6.17
N LYS A 52 -10.62 -1.57 -6.55
CA LYS A 52 -10.94 -1.86 -7.96
C LYS A 52 -11.12 -0.59 -8.81
N HIS A 53 -11.55 0.51 -8.20
CA HIS A 53 -11.88 1.76 -8.88
C HIS A 53 -11.02 2.93 -8.40
N LYS A 54 -9.86 2.63 -7.82
CA LYS A 54 -8.81 3.61 -7.49
C LYS A 54 -7.61 3.38 -8.40
N SER A 55 -7.13 4.46 -9.00
CA SER A 55 -5.95 4.43 -9.87
C SER A 55 -4.69 4.07 -9.10
N GLN A 56 -3.79 3.32 -9.73
CA GLN A 56 -2.42 3.13 -9.24
C GLN A 56 -1.53 4.29 -9.68
N VAL A 57 -1.28 4.42 -10.96
CA VAL A 57 -0.47 5.50 -11.56
C VAL A 57 -1.29 6.33 -12.53
N PHE A 58 -2.07 5.67 -13.39
CA PHE A 58 -2.89 6.32 -14.41
C PHE A 58 -4.33 6.41 -13.97
N VAL A 59 -4.95 7.57 -14.17
CA VAL A 59 -6.36 7.73 -13.81
C VAL A 59 -7.20 6.81 -14.69
N TYR A 60 -8.03 6.01 -14.06
CA TYR A 60 -8.83 4.88 -14.59
C TYR A 60 -9.60 5.16 -15.90
N HIS A 61 -9.82 6.42 -16.28
CA HIS A 61 -10.59 6.77 -17.48
C HIS A 61 -9.85 6.61 -18.82
N GLU A 62 -8.55 6.28 -18.79
CA GLU A 62 -7.73 6.18 -20.02
C GLU A 62 -7.71 4.79 -20.66
N GLY A 63 -8.41 3.79 -20.09
CA GLY A 63 -8.59 2.46 -20.70
C GLY A 63 -8.65 1.31 -19.70
N ASP A 64 -9.32 0.21 -20.10
CA ASP A 64 -9.57 -0.98 -19.26
C ASP A 64 -8.33 -1.86 -19.00
N HIS A 65 -7.17 -1.48 -19.54
CA HIS A 65 -5.95 -2.28 -19.50
C HIS A 65 -4.95 -1.87 -18.42
N TYR A 66 -5.19 -0.74 -17.74
CA TYR A 66 -4.29 -0.25 -16.69
C TYR A 66 -4.59 -0.91 -15.34
N ARG A 67 -3.53 -1.11 -14.56
CA ARG A 67 -3.66 -1.66 -13.22
C ARG A 67 -4.42 -0.71 -12.30
N THR A 68 -5.35 -1.29 -11.57
CA THR A 68 -5.99 -0.64 -10.43
C THR A 68 -5.24 -1.01 -9.15
N ARG A 69 -5.46 -0.29 -8.05
CA ARG A 69 -4.87 -0.65 -6.76
C ARG A 69 -5.23 -2.06 -6.31
N LEU A 70 -6.41 -2.57 -6.70
CA LEU A 70 -6.78 -3.95 -6.38
C LEU A 70 -5.88 -4.97 -7.06
N THR A 71 -5.62 -4.82 -8.36
CA THR A 71 -4.74 -5.75 -9.09
C THR A 71 -3.31 -5.63 -8.63
N HIS A 72 -2.83 -4.42 -8.33
CA HIS A 72 -1.53 -4.18 -7.72
C HIS A 72 -1.40 -4.91 -6.37
N SER A 73 -2.32 -4.70 -5.42
CA SER A 73 -2.29 -5.36 -4.11
C SER A 73 -2.31 -6.89 -4.21
N LEU A 74 -3.01 -7.45 -5.20
CA LEU A 74 -3.01 -8.91 -5.44
C LEU A 74 -1.66 -9.40 -5.96
N GLU A 75 -1.00 -8.67 -6.85
CA GLU A 75 0.32 -9.01 -7.38
C GLU A 75 1.40 -8.85 -6.29
N VAL A 76 1.33 -7.78 -5.46
CA VAL A 76 2.17 -7.61 -4.26
C VAL A 76 2.02 -8.81 -3.32
N ALA A 77 0.78 -9.21 -3.02
CA ALA A 77 0.51 -10.34 -2.15
C ALA A 77 1.07 -11.66 -2.70
N GLN A 78 1.02 -11.86 -4.02
CA GLN A 78 1.61 -13.05 -4.66
C GLN A 78 3.14 -13.07 -4.49
N ILE A 79 3.82 -11.93 -4.69
CA ILE A 79 5.27 -11.81 -4.53
C ILE A 79 5.66 -12.01 -3.06
N ALA A 80 5.01 -11.31 -2.13
CA ALA A 80 5.28 -11.40 -0.69
C ALA A 80 5.13 -12.85 -0.18
N ARG A 81 4.05 -13.54 -0.57
CA ARG A 81 3.85 -14.95 -0.22
C ARG A 81 4.93 -15.86 -0.77
N SER A 82 5.37 -15.64 -2.02
CA SER A 82 6.43 -16.44 -2.64
C SER A 82 7.75 -16.30 -1.89
N ILE A 83 8.13 -15.08 -1.53
CA ILE A 83 9.34 -14.80 -0.74
C ILE A 83 9.21 -15.40 0.66
N CYS A 84 8.09 -15.18 1.36
CA CYS A 84 7.86 -15.71 2.71
C CYS A 84 7.92 -17.24 2.74
N ARG A 85 7.33 -17.94 1.78
CA ARG A 85 7.43 -19.40 1.68
C ARG A 85 8.85 -19.89 1.47
N ALA A 86 9.63 -19.21 0.63
CA ALA A 86 11.04 -19.56 0.38
C ALA A 86 11.95 -19.31 1.60
N LEU A 87 11.55 -18.40 2.50
CA LEU A 87 12.26 -18.10 3.75
C LEU A 87 11.70 -18.86 4.96
N GLY A 88 10.60 -19.61 4.81
CA GLY A 88 9.92 -20.26 5.93
C GLY A 88 9.16 -19.30 6.85
N LEU A 89 8.77 -18.14 6.36
CA LEU A 89 7.96 -17.14 7.07
C LEU A 89 6.46 -17.40 6.94
N ASN A 90 5.65 -16.66 7.69
CA ASN A 90 4.20 -16.80 7.66
C ASN A 90 3.61 -16.08 6.44
N ASP A 91 3.22 -16.85 5.42
CA ASP A 91 2.67 -16.31 4.18
C ASP A 91 1.24 -15.76 4.32
N ASP A 92 0.45 -16.20 5.33
CA ASP A 92 -0.86 -15.63 5.61
C ASP A 92 -0.77 -14.19 6.17
N LEU A 93 0.22 -13.92 7.05
CA LEU A 93 0.46 -12.58 7.57
C LEU A 93 0.96 -11.65 6.47
N ALA A 94 1.93 -12.11 5.67
CA ALA A 94 2.45 -11.33 4.55
C ALA A 94 1.35 -11.00 3.52
N GLU A 95 0.46 -11.96 3.22
CA GLU A 95 -0.69 -11.74 2.35
C GLU A 95 -1.65 -10.70 2.93
N ALA A 96 -1.99 -10.79 4.22
CA ALA A 96 -2.86 -9.83 4.89
C ALA A 96 -2.30 -8.40 4.82
N LEU A 97 -0.99 -8.24 5.07
CA LEU A 97 -0.30 -6.95 5.00
C LEU A 97 -0.28 -6.39 3.58
N ALA A 98 0.10 -7.20 2.59
CA ALA A 98 0.14 -6.82 1.19
C ALA A 98 -1.25 -6.43 0.64
N LEU A 99 -2.33 -7.07 1.09
CA LEU A 99 -3.69 -6.70 0.70
C LEU A 99 -4.19 -5.41 1.40
N ALA A 100 -3.60 -5.06 2.55
CA ALA A 100 -4.07 -3.94 3.35
C ALA A 100 -3.29 -2.64 3.12
N HIS A 101 -2.05 -2.68 2.60
CA HIS A 101 -1.15 -1.52 2.55
C HIS A 101 -1.78 -0.32 1.83
N ASP A 102 -2.51 -0.55 0.75
CA ASP A 102 -3.11 0.47 -0.11
C ASP A 102 -4.52 0.94 0.30
N LEU A 103 -5.11 0.38 1.38
CA LEU A 103 -6.50 0.68 1.78
C LEU A 103 -6.76 2.16 2.05
N GLY A 104 -5.74 2.88 2.55
CA GLY A 104 -5.83 4.27 2.95
C GLY A 104 -5.65 5.29 1.84
N HIS A 105 -5.25 4.88 0.64
CA HIS A 105 -5.08 5.82 -0.46
C HIS A 105 -6.38 6.51 -0.84
N PRO A 106 -6.36 7.85 -1.05
CA PRO A 106 -7.50 8.60 -1.53
C PRO A 106 -7.71 8.39 -3.04
N PRO A 107 -8.77 8.95 -3.65
CA PRO A 107 -8.91 8.96 -5.10
C PRO A 107 -7.73 9.69 -5.77
N PHE A 108 -7.39 9.28 -6.99
CA PHE A 108 -6.32 9.85 -7.82
C PHE A 108 -4.90 9.66 -7.27
N ALA A 109 -4.64 8.58 -6.56
CA ALA A 109 -3.30 8.18 -6.11
C ALA A 109 -2.56 9.30 -5.33
N HIS A 110 -1.27 9.47 -5.60
CA HIS A 110 -0.43 10.49 -4.93
C HIS A 110 -0.88 11.94 -5.19
N ALA A 111 -1.59 12.22 -6.29
CA ALA A 111 -2.12 13.57 -6.52
C ALA A 111 -3.22 13.92 -5.53
N GLY A 112 -4.13 12.98 -5.28
CA GLY A 112 -5.18 13.14 -4.28
C GLY A 112 -4.63 13.19 -2.86
N GLU A 113 -3.63 12.37 -2.55
CA GLU A 113 -2.93 12.38 -1.27
C GLU A 113 -2.26 13.73 -1.00
N ALA A 114 -1.46 14.23 -1.94
CA ALA A 114 -0.82 15.54 -1.81
C ALA A 114 -1.83 16.67 -1.64
N ALA A 115 -2.97 16.60 -2.33
CA ALA A 115 -4.03 17.61 -2.20
C ALA A 115 -4.71 17.54 -0.82
N LEU A 116 -5.04 16.33 -0.34
CA LEU A 116 -5.61 16.16 1.00
C LEU A 116 -4.64 16.56 2.10
N ASP A 117 -3.35 16.25 1.97
CA ASP A 117 -2.36 16.65 2.97
C ASP A 117 -2.24 18.17 3.06
N VAL A 118 -2.21 18.87 1.92
CA VAL A 118 -2.24 20.36 1.90
C VAL A 118 -3.50 20.90 2.56
N CYS A 119 -4.68 20.34 2.24
CA CYS A 119 -5.95 20.76 2.83
C CYS A 119 -6.01 20.47 4.34
N MET A 120 -5.48 19.35 4.75
CA MET A 120 -5.47 18.90 6.15
C MET A 120 -4.30 19.47 6.97
N HIS A 121 -3.36 20.19 6.38
CA HIS A 121 -2.19 20.73 7.08
C HIS A 121 -2.57 21.50 8.36
N PRO A 122 -3.58 22.40 8.37
CA PRO A 122 -4.02 23.08 9.59
C PRO A 122 -4.67 22.17 10.64
N PHE A 123 -5.09 20.97 10.25
CA PHE A 123 -5.88 20.03 11.05
C PHE A 123 -5.11 18.77 11.47
N GLY A 124 -3.82 18.69 11.14
CA GLY A 124 -2.93 17.58 11.54
C GLY A 124 -2.46 16.69 10.39
N GLY A 125 -2.62 17.15 9.14
CA GLY A 125 -2.11 16.49 7.94
C GLY A 125 -2.91 15.26 7.50
N PHE A 126 -2.50 14.70 6.36
CA PHE A 126 -3.01 13.45 5.82
C PHE A 126 -1.85 12.54 5.41
N ASP A 127 -1.95 11.27 5.72
CA ASP A 127 -1.01 10.21 5.36
C ASP A 127 -1.81 8.94 5.08
N HIS A 128 -1.55 8.25 3.96
CA HIS A 128 -2.34 7.09 3.55
C HIS A 128 -2.15 5.88 4.47
N ASN A 129 -0.98 5.68 5.11
CA ASN A 129 -0.77 4.59 6.07
C ASN A 129 -1.58 4.85 7.35
N ALA A 130 -1.57 6.10 7.83
CA ALA A 130 -2.40 6.50 8.95
C ALA A 130 -3.90 6.36 8.63
N GLN A 131 -4.30 6.66 7.40
CA GLN A 131 -5.67 6.46 6.93
C GLN A 131 -6.02 4.96 6.80
N ALA A 132 -5.08 4.11 6.37
CA ALA A 132 -5.27 2.66 6.35
C ALA A 132 -5.52 2.13 7.77
N LEU A 133 -4.71 2.54 8.74
CA LEU A 133 -4.94 2.21 10.15
C LEU A 133 -6.33 2.66 10.61
N ARG A 134 -6.73 3.89 10.30
CA ARG A 134 -8.04 4.43 10.66
C ARG A 134 -9.20 3.65 10.04
N ILE A 135 -9.06 3.22 8.79
CA ILE A 135 -10.04 2.37 8.10
C ILE A 135 -10.21 1.05 8.86
N VAL A 136 -9.11 0.34 9.14
CA VAL A 136 -9.18 -1.01 9.73
C VAL A 136 -9.48 -1.02 11.23
N THR A 137 -9.33 0.13 11.91
CA THR A 137 -9.59 0.23 13.35
C THR A 137 -10.89 0.96 13.70
N ARG A 138 -11.45 1.78 12.77
CA ARG A 138 -12.59 2.65 13.09
C ARG A 138 -13.64 2.76 11.99
N LEU A 139 -13.24 2.99 10.72
CA LEU A 139 -14.18 3.39 9.66
C LEU A 139 -14.95 2.22 9.04
N GLU A 140 -14.42 1.01 9.05
CA GLU A 140 -15.15 -0.17 8.62
C GLU A 140 -16.15 -0.60 9.71
N GLN A 141 -17.43 -0.51 9.41
CA GLN A 141 -18.53 -0.83 10.33
C GLN A 141 -19.23 -2.13 9.91
N ARG A 142 -18.58 -3.27 10.15
CA ARG A 142 -19.08 -4.58 9.74
C ARG A 142 -19.53 -5.48 10.87
N TYR A 143 -19.07 -5.19 12.08
CA TYR A 143 -19.29 -6.04 13.24
C TYR A 143 -20.13 -5.34 14.30
N ALA A 144 -21.12 -6.04 14.87
CA ALA A 144 -22.01 -5.43 15.85
C ALA A 144 -21.35 -5.09 17.20
N ARG A 145 -20.16 -5.67 17.47
CA ARG A 145 -19.49 -5.55 18.78
C ARG A 145 -18.41 -4.48 18.81
N PHE A 146 -17.92 -4.04 17.65
CA PHE A 146 -16.80 -3.13 17.56
C PHE A 146 -16.77 -2.43 16.20
N ASP A 147 -16.16 -1.27 16.17
CA ASP A 147 -15.79 -0.57 14.94
C ASP A 147 -14.50 -1.17 14.36
N GLY A 148 -14.25 -0.94 13.09
CA GLY A 148 -13.10 -1.48 12.38
C GLY A 148 -13.20 -2.99 12.10
N LEU A 149 -12.05 -3.58 11.85
CA LEU A 149 -11.89 -4.99 11.53
C LEU A 149 -11.35 -5.84 12.71
N ASN A 150 -10.93 -5.22 13.80
CA ASN A 150 -10.32 -5.88 14.96
C ASN A 150 -9.22 -6.86 14.54
N LEU A 151 -8.22 -6.36 13.80
CA LEU A 151 -7.09 -7.15 13.30
C LEU A 151 -6.13 -7.50 14.44
N THR A 152 -5.24 -8.46 14.22
CA THR A 152 -4.19 -8.80 15.18
C THR A 152 -3.16 -7.68 15.30
N TRP A 153 -2.46 -7.66 16.42
CA TRP A 153 -1.39 -6.71 16.70
C TRP A 153 -0.33 -6.72 15.58
N GLU A 154 0.07 -7.90 15.11
CA GLU A 154 1.10 -8.07 14.07
C GLU A 154 0.66 -7.49 12.73
N THR A 155 -0.61 -7.63 12.38
CA THR A 155 -1.15 -7.03 11.15
C THR A 155 -1.23 -5.51 11.27
N LEU A 156 -1.64 -4.97 12.43
CA LEU A 156 -1.68 -3.52 12.66
C LEU A 156 -0.27 -2.91 12.73
N GLU A 157 0.65 -3.59 13.43
CA GLU A 157 2.06 -3.21 13.49
C GLU A 157 2.66 -3.09 12.11
N GLY A 158 2.54 -4.15 11.31
CA GLY A 158 3.11 -4.18 9.95
C GLY A 158 2.47 -3.17 9.01
N LEU A 159 1.16 -2.91 9.15
CA LEU A 159 0.47 -1.90 8.36
C LEU A 159 0.99 -0.48 8.65
N VAL A 160 1.13 -0.13 9.92
CA VAL A 160 1.59 1.21 10.35
C VAL A 160 3.08 1.41 10.02
N LYS A 161 3.89 0.38 10.17
CA LYS A 161 5.34 0.39 9.93
C LYS A 161 5.72 -0.10 8.51
N HIS A 162 4.84 0.05 7.53
CA HIS A 162 5.11 -0.37 6.15
C HIS A 162 6.44 0.21 5.62
N ASN A 163 6.74 1.46 5.96
CA ASN A 163 7.99 2.14 5.61
C ASN A 163 9.05 2.11 6.73
N GLY A 164 8.96 1.19 7.67
CA GLY A 164 9.87 1.07 8.81
C GLY A 164 9.42 1.81 10.07
N PRO A 165 10.33 2.02 11.05
CA PRO A 165 10.03 2.71 12.29
C PRO A 165 9.52 4.13 12.09
N LEU A 166 8.58 4.58 12.96
CA LEU A 166 8.01 5.92 12.90
C LEU A 166 8.63 6.89 13.93
N THR A 167 9.29 6.36 14.95
CA THR A 167 9.97 7.13 16.00
C THR A 167 11.35 6.56 16.24
N GLY A 168 12.22 7.30 16.93
CA GLY A 168 13.54 6.79 17.32
C GLY A 168 14.65 6.90 16.29
N LEU A 169 14.38 7.42 15.09
CA LEU A 169 15.38 7.58 14.01
C LEU A 169 16.09 8.95 14.01
N GLY A 170 16.04 9.68 15.12
CA GLY A 170 16.79 10.95 15.28
C GLY A 170 16.12 12.18 14.66
N GLU A 171 15.00 12.04 13.96
CA GLU A 171 14.17 13.15 13.50
C GLU A 171 12.89 13.23 14.34
N ASP A 172 12.55 14.43 14.83
CA ASP A 172 11.25 14.71 15.49
C ASP A 172 10.12 14.71 14.44
N ARG A 173 9.84 13.55 13.86
CA ARG A 173 8.66 13.41 12.98
C ARG A 173 7.40 13.51 13.81
N VAL A 174 6.55 14.47 13.45
CA VAL A 174 5.22 14.55 14.05
C VAL A 174 4.41 13.36 13.56
N LEU A 175 4.07 12.43 14.46
CA LEU A 175 3.24 11.28 14.12
C LEU A 175 1.87 11.75 13.61
N PRO A 176 1.36 11.15 12.51
CA PRO A 176 -0.01 11.38 12.06
C PRO A 176 -1.03 11.15 13.18
N MET A 177 -2.08 11.99 13.21
CA MET A 177 -3.04 12.01 14.32
C MET A 177 -3.68 10.63 14.56
N ALA A 178 -4.07 9.92 13.51
CA ALA A 178 -4.70 8.61 13.64
C ALA A 178 -3.79 7.56 14.28
N ILE A 179 -2.49 7.62 14.03
CA ILE A 179 -1.51 6.72 14.65
C ILE A 179 -1.36 7.06 16.13
N ARG A 180 -1.28 8.35 16.50
CA ARG A 180 -1.22 8.78 17.90
C ARG A 180 -2.46 8.34 18.68
N GLU A 181 -3.66 8.59 18.13
CA GLU A 181 -4.93 8.21 18.76
C GLU A 181 -5.01 6.70 18.99
N TYR A 182 -4.49 5.89 18.06
CA TYR A 182 -4.53 4.44 18.21
C TYR A 182 -3.46 3.93 19.19
N ALA A 183 -2.29 4.57 19.24
CA ALA A 183 -1.22 4.21 20.18
C ALA A 183 -1.65 4.34 21.65
N ASP A 184 -2.63 5.21 21.97
CA ASP A 184 -3.24 5.29 23.30
C ASP A 184 -4.07 4.04 23.65
N ALA A 185 -4.62 3.34 22.65
CA ALA A 185 -5.42 2.13 22.84
C ALA A 185 -4.57 0.85 22.83
N GLN A 186 -3.55 0.79 21.98
CA GLN A 186 -2.64 -0.34 21.86
C GLN A 186 -1.27 0.13 21.36
N ASP A 187 -0.22 -0.16 22.15
CA ASP A 187 1.16 0.14 21.75
C ASP A 187 1.60 -0.78 20.60
N LEU A 188 1.92 -0.18 19.46
CA LEU A 188 2.42 -0.86 18.26
C LEU A 188 3.95 -0.81 18.14
N GLU A 189 4.66 -0.43 19.23
CA GLU A 189 6.14 -0.35 19.29
C GLU A 189 6.73 0.46 18.12
N LEU A 190 6.22 1.69 17.92
CA LEU A 190 6.50 2.52 16.74
C LEU A 190 7.99 2.85 16.54
N HIS A 191 8.84 2.59 17.54
CA HIS A 191 10.28 2.83 17.53
C HIS A 191 11.10 1.66 16.95
N SER A 192 10.51 0.47 16.87
CA SER A 192 11.17 -0.74 16.37
C SER A 192 10.85 -1.03 14.91
N TYR A 193 11.66 -1.84 14.25
CA TYR A 193 11.32 -2.37 12.94
C TYR A 193 10.10 -3.30 13.02
N PRO A 194 9.34 -3.47 11.92
CA PRO A 194 8.22 -4.43 11.90
C PRO A 194 8.73 -5.88 11.78
N SER A 195 7.79 -6.82 11.89
CA SER A 195 8.09 -8.25 11.64
C SER A 195 8.72 -8.48 10.27
N ALA A 196 9.43 -9.58 10.11
CA ALA A 196 10.05 -9.96 8.84
C ALA A 196 9.01 -10.06 7.71
N GLU A 197 7.82 -10.60 7.98
CA GLU A 197 6.72 -10.68 7.03
C GLU A 197 6.26 -9.31 6.54
N ALA A 198 6.25 -8.31 7.44
CA ALA A 198 5.90 -6.94 7.08
C ALA A 198 6.99 -6.27 6.24
N GLN A 199 8.27 -6.48 6.57
CA GLN A 199 9.40 -6.02 5.77
C GLN A 199 9.37 -6.63 4.36
N ILE A 200 9.08 -7.93 4.24
CA ILE A 200 8.92 -8.61 2.95
C ILE A 200 7.72 -8.06 2.17
N SER A 201 6.61 -7.74 2.85
CA SER A 201 5.45 -7.12 2.19
C SER A 201 5.79 -5.75 1.58
N ALA A 202 6.59 -4.93 2.27
CA ALA A 202 7.04 -3.64 1.75
C ALA A 202 8.01 -3.79 0.57
N LEU A 203 8.95 -4.75 0.62
CA LEU A 203 9.85 -5.04 -0.50
C LEU A 203 9.08 -5.60 -1.71
N ALA A 204 8.05 -6.41 -1.48
CA ALA A 204 7.21 -6.93 -2.54
C ALA A 204 6.41 -5.82 -3.24
N ASP A 205 5.99 -4.79 -2.49
CA ASP A 205 5.40 -3.58 -3.06
C ASP A 205 6.40 -2.83 -3.95
N ASP A 206 7.62 -2.62 -3.49
CA ASP A 206 8.69 -2.00 -4.28
C ASP A 206 9.01 -2.77 -5.58
N ILE A 207 9.04 -4.11 -5.52
CA ILE A 207 9.24 -4.97 -6.69
C ILE A 207 8.09 -4.82 -7.68
N ALA A 208 6.86 -4.93 -7.18
CA ALA A 208 5.65 -4.80 -7.97
C ALA A 208 5.55 -3.42 -8.61
N TYR A 209 5.78 -2.36 -7.83
CA TYR A 209 5.75 -0.97 -8.28
C TYR A 209 6.68 -0.74 -9.46
N CYS A 210 7.98 -1.10 -9.36
CA CYS A 210 8.94 -0.94 -10.45
C CYS A 210 8.50 -1.68 -11.73
N ALA A 211 8.02 -2.91 -11.59
CA ALA A 211 7.61 -3.75 -12.70
C ALA A 211 6.31 -3.25 -13.36
N HIS A 212 5.35 -2.83 -12.55
CA HIS A 212 4.04 -2.37 -13.02
C HIS A 212 4.14 -1.04 -13.74
N ASP A 213 4.94 -0.12 -13.24
CA ASP A 213 5.11 1.20 -13.84
C ASP A 213 5.77 1.12 -15.22
N ILE A 214 6.73 0.20 -15.39
CA ILE A 214 7.32 -0.08 -16.70
C ILE A 214 6.27 -0.64 -17.66
N ASP A 215 5.53 -1.68 -17.27
CA ASP A 215 4.54 -2.33 -18.12
C ASP A 215 3.40 -1.37 -18.49
N ASP A 216 2.83 -0.68 -17.53
CA ASP A 216 1.73 0.27 -17.73
C ASP A 216 2.19 1.51 -18.52
N GLY A 217 3.40 2.03 -18.23
CA GLY A 217 3.98 3.15 -18.97
C GLY A 217 4.24 2.86 -20.44
N LEU A 218 4.70 1.64 -20.75
CA LEU A 218 4.87 1.17 -22.14
C LEU A 218 3.54 0.96 -22.84
N ARG A 219 2.53 0.39 -22.16
CA ARG A 219 1.18 0.21 -22.71
C ARG A 219 0.47 1.54 -22.97
N ALA A 220 0.70 2.53 -22.10
CA ALA A 220 0.18 3.89 -22.26
C ALA A 220 0.88 4.70 -23.35
N GLY A 221 1.97 4.19 -23.92
CA GLY A 221 2.81 4.94 -24.86
C GLY A 221 3.43 6.19 -24.25
N LEU A 222 3.68 6.17 -22.93
CA LEU A 222 4.40 7.21 -22.19
C LEU A 222 5.88 6.87 -22.07
N LEU A 223 6.20 5.58 -22.09
CA LEU A 223 7.55 5.04 -22.24
C LEU A 223 7.66 4.36 -23.60
N GLU A 224 8.84 4.41 -24.18
CA GLU A 224 9.14 3.72 -25.44
C GLU A 224 10.06 2.51 -25.17
N PHE A 225 9.89 1.43 -25.94
CA PHE A 225 10.70 0.23 -25.81
C PHE A 225 12.20 0.52 -25.96
N GLU A 226 12.58 1.37 -26.90
CA GLU A 226 13.97 1.75 -27.14
C GLU A 226 14.54 2.54 -25.96
N GLN A 227 13.72 3.39 -25.35
CA GLN A 227 14.10 4.14 -24.15
C GLN A 227 14.34 3.21 -22.94
N MET A 228 13.55 2.14 -22.82
CA MET A 228 13.72 1.14 -21.75
C MET A 228 15.01 0.33 -21.87
N ARG A 229 15.58 0.17 -23.06
CA ARG A 229 16.88 -0.48 -23.26
C ARG A 229 18.02 0.29 -22.59
N GLU A 230 17.87 1.60 -22.42
CA GLU A 230 18.86 2.47 -21.77
C GLU A 230 18.55 2.67 -20.26
N ALA A 231 17.41 2.15 -19.78
CA ALA A 231 16.98 2.34 -18.39
C ALA A 231 17.90 1.59 -17.42
N PRO A 232 18.29 2.22 -16.29
CA PRO A 232 19.05 1.53 -15.24
C PRO A 232 18.33 0.24 -14.82
N LEU A 233 19.09 -0.79 -14.42
CA LEU A 233 18.58 -2.09 -14.01
C LEU A 233 17.75 -2.82 -15.08
N ALA A 234 16.67 -2.19 -15.58
CA ALA A 234 15.70 -2.81 -16.49
C ALA A 234 16.30 -3.05 -17.90
N GLY A 235 17.14 -2.17 -18.41
CA GLY A 235 17.63 -2.17 -19.79
C GLY A 235 18.27 -3.50 -20.20
N ARG A 236 19.04 -4.13 -19.33
CA ARG A 236 19.67 -5.44 -19.61
C ARG A 236 18.65 -6.54 -19.91
N PHE A 237 17.47 -6.50 -19.33
CA PHE A 237 16.41 -7.49 -19.59
C PHE A 237 15.69 -7.22 -20.91
N PHE A 238 15.50 -5.95 -21.28
CA PHE A 238 14.97 -5.57 -22.58
C PHE A 238 15.91 -5.97 -23.72
N GLU A 239 17.22 -5.73 -23.56
CA GLU A 239 18.24 -6.18 -24.52
C GLU A 239 18.29 -7.71 -24.62
N LYS A 240 18.27 -8.40 -23.49
CA LYS A 240 18.26 -9.86 -23.44
C LYS A 240 17.03 -10.45 -24.13
N ALA A 241 15.83 -9.93 -23.83
CA ALA A 241 14.59 -10.40 -24.45
C ALA A 241 14.63 -10.21 -25.99
N LEU A 242 15.20 -9.11 -26.48
CA LEU A 242 15.34 -8.83 -27.90
C LEU A 242 16.32 -9.82 -28.56
N ALA A 243 17.41 -10.15 -27.90
CA ALA A 243 18.42 -11.08 -28.39
C ALA A 243 17.92 -12.55 -28.38
N ASP A 244 17.23 -12.96 -27.32
CA ASP A 244 16.76 -14.33 -27.12
C ASP A 244 15.55 -14.66 -28.03
N TYR A 245 14.73 -13.64 -28.37
CA TYR A 245 13.47 -13.83 -29.11
C TYR A 245 13.37 -12.90 -30.35
N PRO A 246 14.26 -13.01 -31.34
CA PRO A 246 14.25 -12.16 -32.51
C PRO A 246 12.94 -12.33 -33.32
N GLY A 247 12.33 -11.21 -33.69
CA GLY A 247 11.08 -11.19 -34.51
C GLY A 247 9.78 -11.43 -33.72
N VAL A 248 9.87 -11.59 -32.39
CA VAL A 248 8.67 -11.69 -31.53
C VAL A 248 8.04 -10.30 -31.30
N ALA A 249 6.71 -10.27 -31.20
CA ALA A 249 5.96 -9.04 -30.99
C ALA A 249 6.40 -8.33 -29.70
N ARG A 250 6.54 -6.99 -29.77
CA ARG A 250 7.05 -6.14 -28.65
C ARG A 250 6.34 -6.40 -27.31
N GLY A 251 5.01 -6.56 -27.29
CA GLY A 251 4.27 -6.84 -26.07
C GLY A 251 4.72 -8.12 -25.34
N ARG A 252 5.14 -9.14 -26.08
CA ARG A 252 5.69 -10.37 -25.48
C ARG A 252 7.11 -10.16 -24.96
N LEU A 253 7.93 -9.37 -25.66
CA LEU A 253 9.28 -9.02 -25.22
C LEU A 253 9.23 -8.20 -23.91
N ILE A 254 8.28 -7.27 -23.78
CA ILE A 254 8.03 -6.51 -22.56
C ILE A 254 7.71 -7.46 -21.41
N ASN A 255 6.79 -8.40 -21.60
CA ASN A 255 6.42 -9.36 -20.57
C ASN A 255 7.60 -10.24 -20.14
N GLU A 256 8.46 -10.66 -21.07
CA GLU A 256 9.68 -11.42 -20.72
C GLU A 256 10.66 -10.58 -19.91
N ALA A 257 10.93 -9.34 -20.34
CA ALA A 257 11.84 -8.45 -19.64
C ALA A 257 11.34 -8.12 -18.22
N VAL A 258 10.04 -7.81 -18.07
CA VAL A 258 9.44 -7.51 -16.76
C VAL A 258 9.45 -8.75 -15.84
N ARG A 259 9.15 -9.94 -16.37
CA ARG A 259 9.20 -11.19 -15.62
C ARG A 259 10.60 -11.49 -15.08
N GLU A 260 11.63 -11.31 -15.92
CA GLU A 260 13.03 -11.51 -15.49
C GLU A 260 13.49 -10.46 -14.48
N LEU A 261 13.06 -9.21 -14.62
CA LEU A 261 13.32 -8.15 -13.65
C LEU A 261 12.75 -8.50 -12.26
N ILE A 262 11.47 -8.92 -12.21
CA ILE A 262 10.84 -9.38 -10.96
C ILE A 262 11.64 -10.56 -10.37
N GLY A 263 12.00 -11.55 -11.20
CA GLY A 263 12.77 -12.73 -10.77
C GLY A 263 14.10 -12.34 -10.12
N LEU A 264 14.86 -11.45 -10.75
CA LEU A 264 16.11 -10.95 -10.19
C LEU A 264 15.90 -10.30 -8.81
N MET A 265 14.92 -9.39 -8.70
CA MET A 265 14.68 -8.66 -7.46
C MET A 265 14.23 -9.60 -6.33
N VAL A 266 13.41 -10.61 -6.64
CA VAL A 266 13.00 -11.65 -5.68
C VAL A 266 14.18 -12.49 -5.22
N ASP A 267 15.01 -12.95 -6.15
CA ASP A 267 16.19 -13.78 -5.84
C ASP A 267 17.20 -13.03 -4.98
N ASP A 268 17.41 -11.74 -5.25
CA ASP A 268 18.30 -10.88 -4.48
C ASP A 268 17.79 -10.68 -3.05
N VAL A 269 16.50 -10.34 -2.86
CA VAL A 269 15.87 -10.23 -1.53
C VAL A 269 16.05 -11.53 -0.74
N LEU A 270 15.85 -12.69 -1.38
CA LEU A 270 16.02 -13.99 -0.74
C LEU A 270 17.48 -14.22 -0.30
N ALA A 271 18.45 -13.90 -1.16
CA ALA A 271 19.87 -14.08 -0.88
C ALA A 271 20.32 -13.13 0.24
N GLN A 272 20.01 -11.84 0.12
CA GLN A 272 20.42 -10.83 1.10
C GLN A 272 19.77 -11.06 2.46
N THR A 273 18.48 -11.38 2.50
CA THR A 273 17.80 -11.65 3.78
C THR A 273 18.40 -12.87 4.49
N ARG A 274 18.76 -13.94 3.75
CA ARG A 274 19.44 -15.10 4.35
C ARG A 274 20.83 -14.74 4.90
N SER A 275 21.58 -13.88 4.20
CA SER A 275 22.87 -13.36 4.69
C SER A 275 22.67 -12.59 6.00
N ASN A 276 21.72 -11.64 6.02
CA ASN A 276 21.44 -10.83 7.20
C ASN A 276 21.02 -11.70 8.40
N VAL A 277 20.15 -12.69 8.19
CA VAL A 277 19.74 -13.64 9.26
C VAL A 277 20.95 -14.36 9.86
N ALA A 278 21.91 -14.79 9.03
CA ALA A 278 23.10 -15.48 9.48
C ALA A 278 24.08 -14.54 10.19
N GLU A 279 24.31 -13.35 9.67
CA GLU A 279 25.22 -12.35 10.22
C GLU A 279 24.73 -11.82 11.57
N GLU A 280 23.46 -11.47 11.67
CA GLU A 280 22.82 -10.94 12.89
C GLU A 280 22.44 -12.05 13.89
N ARG A 281 22.63 -13.33 13.51
CA ARG A 281 22.32 -14.49 14.36
C ARG A 281 20.89 -14.40 14.94
N VAL A 282 19.94 -14.06 14.06
CA VAL A 282 18.54 -13.89 14.46
C VAL A 282 18.01 -15.18 15.09
N PHE A 283 17.43 -15.10 16.28
CA PHE A 283 17.00 -16.28 17.03
C PHE A 283 15.49 -16.38 17.24
N ASP A 284 14.72 -15.28 17.12
CA ASP A 284 13.25 -15.30 17.15
C ASP A 284 12.64 -14.05 16.47
N ALA A 285 11.32 -13.99 16.40
CA ALA A 285 10.58 -12.88 15.80
C ALA A 285 10.64 -11.57 16.62
N ALA A 286 10.92 -11.63 17.92
CA ALA A 286 11.10 -10.43 18.74
C ALA A 286 12.46 -9.78 18.42
N HIS A 287 13.50 -10.59 18.30
CA HIS A 287 14.83 -10.12 17.93
C HIS A 287 14.84 -9.40 16.56
N VAL A 288 14.01 -9.86 15.57
CA VAL A 288 13.85 -9.14 14.30
C VAL A 288 13.45 -7.68 14.49
N ARG A 289 12.56 -7.41 15.46
CA ARG A 289 12.09 -6.05 15.75
C ARG A 289 13.15 -5.18 16.44
N GLU A 290 14.01 -5.79 17.25
CA GLU A 290 15.00 -5.13 18.10
C GLU A 290 16.34 -4.89 17.39
N LEU A 291 16.55 -5.39 16.16
CA LEU A 291 17.83 -5.27 15.44
C LEU A 291 18.30 -3.82 15.20
N GLY A 292 17.39 -2.84 15.22
CA GLY A 292 17.71 -1.45 14.92
C GLY A 292 18.00 -1.16 13.45
N GLN A 293 17.88 -2.18 12.59
CA GLN A 293 18.03 -2.12 11.13
C GLN A 293 17.09 -3.13 10.46
N PRO A 294 16.76 -2.96 9.17
CA PRO A 294 15.90 -3.91 8.47
C PRO A 294 16.61 -5.26 8.31
N LEU A 295 15.90 -6.35 8.60
CA LEU A 295 16.37 -7.71 8.36
C LEU A 295 16.22 -8.10 6.88
N ALA A 296 15.03 -7.86 6.31
CA ALA A 296 14.78 -8.08 4.91
C ALA A 296 15.20 -6.85 4.10
N ALA A 297 16.02 -7.03 3.09
CA ALA A 297 16.56 -5.96 2.27
C ALA A 297 16.98 -6.47 0.88
N PHE A 298 17.10 -5.56 -0.06
CA PHE A 298 17.93 -5.79 -1.26
C PHE A 298 19.41 -5.73 -0.90
N SER A 299 20.26 -6.35 -1.73
CA SER A 299 21.71 -6.10 -1.66
C SER A 299 22.00 -4.60 -1.88
N PRO A 300 23.06 -4.06 -1.29
CA PRO A 300 23.43 -2.66 -1.50
C PRO A 300 23.52 -2.28 -2.98
N GLU A 301 24.12 -3.14 -3.79
CA GLU A 301 24.30 -2.95 -5.22
C GLU A 301 22.95 -2.87 -5.96
N LEU A 302 22.03 -3.80 -5.66
CA LEU A 302 20.72 -3.78 -6.30
C LEU A 302 19.85 -2.63 -5.79
N ALA A 303 19.98 -2.25 -4.53
CA ALA A 303 19.28 -1.08 -3.98
C ALA A 303 19.66 0.21 -4.71
N GLU A 304 20.94 0.40 -5.04
CA GLU A 304 21.41 1.54 -5.85
C GLU A 304 20.82 1.50 -7.27
N GLU A 305 20.82 0.33 -7.93
CA GLU A 305 20.23 0.15 -9.26
C GLU A 305 18.71 0.44 -9.25
N ILE A 306 17.99 0.00 -8.22
CA ILE A 306 16.55 0.27 -8.03
C ILE A 306 16.31 1.77 -7.85
N GLN A 307 17.11 2.47 -7.06
CA GLN A 307 17.00 3.91 -6.89
C GLN A 307 17.22 4.65 -8.21
N ALA A 308 18.20 4.22 -9.00
CA ALA A 308 18.45 4.78 -10.33
C ALA A 308 17.26 4.53 -11.29
N LEU A 309 16.66 3.32 -11.25
CA LEU A 309 15.45 3.01 -12.02
C LEU A 309 14.26 3.87 -11.59
N LYS A 310 14.02 4.03 -10.29
CA LYS A 310 12.96 4.91 -9.76
C LYS A 310 13.15 6.35 -10.22
N ALA A 311 14.38 6.88 -10.21
CA ALA A 311 14.69 8.22 -10.70
C ALA A 311 14.46 8.35 -12.22
N PHE A 312 14.79 7.32 -12.99
CA PHE A 312 14.50 7.26 -14.43
C PHE A 312 12.98 7.30 -14.69
N LEU A 313 12.21 6.44 -14.02
CA LEU A 313 10.74 6.44 -14.13
C LEU A 313 10.12 7.75 -13.69
N PHE A 314 10.63 8.35 -12.62
CA PHE A 314 10.18 9.67 -12.17
C PHE A 314 10.32 10.72 -13.27
N THR A 315 11.44 10.73 -13.96
CA THR A 315 11.73 11.70 -15.01
C THR A 315 10.91 11.46 -16.28
N HIS A 316 10.85 10.19 -16.73
CA HIS A 316 10.32 9.86 -18.05
C HIS A 316 8.84 9.50 -18.03
N LEU A 317 8.31 9.00 -16.89
CA LEU A 317 6.92 8.60 -16.74
C LEU A 317 6.11 9.63 -15.94
N TYR A 318 6.47 9.85 -14.67
CA TYR A 318 5.65 10.70 -13.80
C TYR A 318 5.66 12.19 -14.16
N ARG A 319 6.77 12.69 -14.75
CA ARG A 319 6.86 14.07 -15.24
C ARG A 319 6.39 14.25 -16.67
N HIS A 320 5.89 13.22 -17.31
CA HIS A 320 5.32 13.36 -18.65
C HIS A 320 4.14 14.36 -18.62
N TYR A 321 4.05 15.25 -19.62
CA TYR A 321 3.06 16.33 -19.62
C TYR A 321 1.60 15.87 -19.54
N LYS A 322 1.25 14.72 -20.13
CA LYS A 322 -0.09 14.15 -20.04
C LYS A 322 -0.42 13.78 -18.60
N VAL A 323 0.49 13.09 -17.91
CA VAL A 323 0.35 12.71 -16.50
C VAL A 323 0.21 13.97 -15.63
N ASN A 324 1.08 14.95 -15.82
CA ASN A 324 1.04 16.20 -15.06
C ASN A 324 -0.29 16.95 -15.21
N ARG A 325 -0.89 16.97 -16.42
CA ARG A 325 -2.19 17.60 -16.65
C ARG A 325 -3.31 16.91 -15.85
N VAL A 326 -3.37 15.60 -15.92
CA VAL A 326 -4.38 14.81 -15.21
C VAL A 326 -4.21 14.95 -13.70
N MET A 327 -2.97 14.87 -13.20
CA MET A 327 -2.67 15.03 -11.78
C MET A 327 -2.99 16.45 -11.26
N SER A 328 -2.79 17.48 -12.08
CA SER A 328 -3.18 18.86 -11.74
C SER A 328 -4.70 18.99 -11.60
N GLN A 329 -5.46 18.43 -12.53
CA GLN A 329 -6.94 18.42 -12.47
C GLN A 329 -7.43 17.64 -11.24
N ALA A 330 -6.85 16.47 -10.97
CA ALA A 330 -7.18 15.64 -9.82
C ALA A 330 -6.97 16.38 -8.49
N LYS A 331 -5.85 17.12 -8.36
CA LYS A 331 -5.60 17.97 -7.19
C LYS A 331 -6.68 19.05 -7.02
N SER A 332 -7.10 19.69 -8.10
CA SER A 332 -8.17 20.69 -8.05
C SER A 332 -9.48 20.08 -7.58
N VAL A 333 -9.89 18.93 -8.14
CA VAL A 333 -11.11 18.22 -7.74
C VAL A 333 -11.10 17.90 -6.23
N VAL A 334 -10.02 17.33 -5.71
CA VAL A 334 -9.92 16.98 -4.29
C VAL A 334 -9.96 18.23 -3.39
N THR A 335 -9.21 19.28 -3.78
CA THR A 335 -9.17 20.54 -3.02
C THR A 335 -10.54 21.24 -2.99
N GLU A 336 -11.22 21.27 -4.12
CA GLU A 336 -12.55 21.88 -4.24
C GLU A 336 -13.61 21.10 -3.44
N LEU A 337 -13.61 19.77 -3.54
CA LEU A 337 -14.48 18.92 -2.71
C LEU A 337 -14.23 19.14 -1.22
N PHE A 338 -12.96 19.13 -0.80
CA PHE A 338 -12.62 19.32 0.61
C PHE A 338 -13.07 20.69 1.12
N THR A 339 -12.77 21.75 0.38
CA THR A 339 -13.14 23.11 0.77
C THR A 339 -14.64 23.26 0.85
N ARG A 340 -15.37 22.75 -0.15
CA ARG A 340 -16.83 22.87 -0.20
C ARG A 340 -17.50 22.15 0.95
N PHE A 341 -17.14 20.90 1.23
CA PHE A 341 -17.73 20.15 2.34
C PHE A 341 -17.29 20.66 3.72
N LEU A 342 -16.10 21.25 3.83
CA LEU A 342 -15.64 21.87 5.07
C LEU A 342 -16.42 23.14 5.40
N ASP A 343 -16.74 23.93 4.37
CA ASP A 343 -17.49 25.18 4.52
C ASP A 343 -18.99 24.95 4.68
N GLU A 344 -19.52 23.95 4.00
CA GLU A 344 -20.95 23.61 3.95
C GLU A 344 -21.14 22.10 4.25
N PRO A 345 -20.97 21.64 5.52
CA PRO A 345 -21.11 20.21 5.88
C PRO A 345 -22.53 19.65 5.59
N GLU A 346 -23.51 20.51 5.41
CA GLU A 346 -24.88 20.16 5.03
C GLU A 346 -24.97 19.48 3.65
N LEU A 347 -23.95 19.64 2.81
CA LEU A 347 -23.86 19.01 1.51
C LEU A 347 -23.38 17.56 1.57
N LEU A 348 -22.86 17.09 2.73
CA LEU A 348 -22.50 15.71 2.95
C LEU A 348 -23.74 14.80 3.05
N PRO A 349 -23.60 13.49 2.68
CA PRO A 349 -24.62 12.50 2.99
C PRO A 349 -24.95 12.49 4.48
N THR A 350 -26.23 12.24 4.83
CA THR A 350 -26.75 12.37 6.19
C THR A 350 -25.91 11.67 7.26
N GLU A 351 -25.44 10.47 6.98
CA GLU A 351 -24.62 9.67 7.90
C GLU A 351 -23.25 10.31 8.22
N TRP A 352 -22.66 11.04 7.26
CA TRP A 352 -21.42 11.78 7.43
C TRP A 352 -21.68 13.13 8.09
N ARG A 353 -22.75 13.83 7.65
CA ARG A 353 -23.17 15.12 8.20
C ARG A 353 -23.44 15.05 9.71
N LEU A 354 -24.07 13.97 10.19
CA LEU A 354 -24.37 13.77 11.61
C LEU A 354 -23.13 13.61 12.49
N GLN A 355 -21.98 13.32 11.92
CA GLN A 355 -20.72 13.21 12.63
C GLN A 355 -19.92 14.52 12.65
N CYS A 356 -20.34 15.52 11.83
CA CYS A 356 -19.68 16.81 11.78
C CYS A 356 -20.11 17.69 12.97
N GLU A 357 -19.17 18.49 13.42
CA GLU A 357 -19.38 19.61 14.33
C GLU A 357 -19.54 20.92 13.54
N GLU A 358 -19.12 22.06 14.09
CA GLU A 358 -19.13 23.35 13.42
C GLU A 358 -18.33 23.34 12.11
N PRO A 359 -18.74 24.08 11.07
CA PRO A 359 -17.96 24.26 9.86
C PRO A 359 -16.53 24.72 10.17
N ARG A 360 -15.57 24.22 9.40
CA ARG A 360 -14.13 24.50 9.55
C ARG A 360 -13.51 24.09 10.89
N SER A 361 -14.23 23.34 11.74
CA SER A 361 -13.63 22.74 12.92
C SER A 361 -12.69 21.59 12.54
N LYS A 362 -11.75 21.27 13.44
CA LYS A 362 -10.83 20.12 13.25
C LYS A 362 -11.58 18.79 13.15
N ALA A 363 -12.65 18.62 13.92
CA ALA A 363 -13.48 17.42 13.87
C ALA A 363 -14.18 17.30 12.52
N THR A 364 -14.82 18.37 12.03
CA THR A 364 -15.47 18.40 10.70
C THR A 364 -14.46 18.17 9.59
N ALA A 365 -13.27 18.80 9.63
CA ALA A 365 -12.21 18.57 8.65
C ALA A 365 -11.80 17.11 8.57
N ARG A 366 -11.71 16.40 9.70
CA ARG A 366 -11.40 14.96 9.73
C ARG A 366 -12.48 14.11 9.10
N ILE A 367 -13.76 14.41 9.37
CA ILE A 367 -14.90 13.69 8.77
C ILE A 367 -14.93 13.91 7.25
N VAL A 368 -14.76 15.14 6.80
CA VAL A 368 -14.67 15.49 5.37
C VAL A 368 -13.50 14.74 4.71
N CYS A 369 -12.35 14.72 5.36
CA CYS A 369 -11.16 13.99 4.88
C CYS A 369 -11.45 12.49 4.76
N ASP A 370 -12.04 11.85 5.78
CA ASP A 370 -12.41 10.44 5.78
C ASP A 370 -13.40 10.12 4.64
N TYR A 371 -14.37 10.98 4.41
CA TYR A 371 -15.34 10.84 3.34
C TYR A 371 -14.67 10.88 1.96
N ILE A 372 -13.83 11.90 1.72
CA ILE A 372 -13.11 12.06 0.43
C ILE A 372 -12.10 10.93 0.23
N ALA A 373 -11.31 10.59 1.24
CA ALA A 373 -10.35 9.48 1.16
C ALA A 373 -11.02 8.13 0.86
N GLY A 374 -12.27 7.96 1.32
CA GLY A 374 -13.09 6.80 1.01
C GLY A 374 -13.65 6.73 -0.41
N MET A 375 -13.59 7.81 -1.19
CA MET A 375 -14.10 7.84 -2.56
C MET A 375 -13.25 7.00 -3.51
N THR A 376 -13.87 6.51 -4.58
CA THR A 376 -13.17 6.07 -5.79
C THR A 376 -12.94 7.27 -6.71
N ASP A 377 -12.03 7.15 -7.67
CA ASP A 377 -11.75 8.23 -8.63
C ASP A 377 -13.02 8.67 -9.36
N ARG A 378 -13.76 7.69 -9.84
CA ARG A 378 -15.05 7.93 -10.52
C ARG A 378 -16.04 8.65 -9.62
N PHE A 379 -16.20 8.19 -8.38
CA PHE A 379 -17.16 8.79 -7.46
C PHE A 379 -16.76 10.23 -7.09
N ALA A 380 -15.46 10.51 -6.93
CA ALA A 380 -14.98 11.87 -6.67
C ALA A 380 -15.30 12.82 -7.83
N LEU A 381 -15.12 12.37 -9.09
CA LEU A 381 -15.50 13.16 -10.26
C LEU A 381 -17.03 13.39 -10.35
N GLU A 382 -17.83 12.37 -10.07
CA GLU A 382 -19.28 12.48 -10.06
C GLU A 382 -19.77 13.43 -8.97
N GLU A 383 -19.22 13.34 -7.74
CA GLU A 383 -19.53 14.27 -6.64
C GLU A 383 -19.13 15.71 -6.96
N HIS A 384 -17.93 15.89 -7.51
CA HIS A 384 -17.48 17.21 -7.95
C HIS A 384 -18.43 17.79 -9.01
N GLY A 385 -18.80 16.98 -10.02
CA GLY A 385 -19.77 17.39 -11.03
C GLY A 385 -21.14 17.79 -10.45
N ARG A 386 -21.66 17.04 -9.47
CA ARG A 386 -22.92 17.37 -8.79
C ARG A 386 -22.88 18.71 -8.04
N LEU A 387 -21.73 19.06 -7.48
CA LEU A 387 -21.57 20.31 -6.72
C LEU A 387 -21.30 21.54 -7.60
N TYR A 388 -20.68 21.34 -8.77
CA TYR A 388 -20.19 22.46 -9.57
C TYR A 388 -20.81 22.55 -10.97
N ASP A 389 -21.48 21.51 -11.48
CA ASP A 389 -22.16 21.56 -12.79
C ASP A 389 -23.67 21.38 -12.66
N LEU A 390 -24.41 22.49 -12.68
CA LEU A 390 -25.88 22.52 -12.61
C LEU A 390 -26.58 21.81 -13.78
N ARG A 391 -25.85 21.43 -14.85
CA ARG A 391 -26.42 20.66 -15.99
C ARG A 391 -26.51 19.17 -15.70
N LEU A 392 -25.77 18.68 -14.71
CA LEU A 392 -25.90 17.30 -14.24
C LEU A 392 -27.16 17.17 -13.40
N LYS A 393 -28.03 16.23 -13.76
CA LYS A 393 -29.21 15.94 -12.95
C LYS A 393 -28.79 15.37 -11.60
N ILE A 394 -29.34 15.94 -10.54
CA ILE A 394 -29.19 15.50 -9.16
C ILE A 394 -29.83 14.11 -8.99
#